data_ebefa416b9c8cdd8e0ea6c0a949ca287
#
_entry.id   ebefa416b9c8cdd8e0ea6c0a949ca287
#
_cell.length_a   1.000
_cell.length_b   1.000
_cell.length_c   1.000
_cell.angle_alpha   90.00
_cell.angle_beta   90.00
_cell.angle_gamma   90.00
#
_symmetry.space_group_name_H-M   'P 1'
#
loop_
_entity.id
_entity.type
_entity.pdbx_description
1 polymer ?
#
loop_
_entity_poly.entity_id
_entity_poly.type
_entity_poly.pdbx_seq_one_letter_code
_entity_poly.pdbx_strand_id
1 'polypeptide(L)'
;MLVWMVLPPNFDANKKYPTLLYCQGGPQSQVSQFFSYRWNLMLMASQGYVIVAPNRRGLPGFGQEWNDAISKDWGGQPISDYLSAIDAATELPYVDKDRLGAVGASYGGYSVYMLAGVHQNRFKTFVAHCGLFNLESWYGMTEELFFAHWDVGGPYWDPANKEIYAKNSPHR
;
A
#
# COMPACT_ATOMS: atom_id res chain seq x y z
N MET A 1 -11.84 8.75 2.55
CA MET A 1 -10.67 8.05 3.13
C MET A 1 -9.77 9.05 3.85
N LEU A 2 -9.30 8.73 5.06
CA LEU A 2 -8.31 9.55 5.76
C LEU A 2 -6.91 9.33 5.19
N VAL A 3 -6.20 10.42 4.90
CA VAL A 3 -4.83 10.37 4.37
C VAL A 3 -3.94 11.25 5.23
N TRP A 4 -2.88 10.70 5.79
CA TRP A 4 -1.84 11.48 6.42
C TRP A 4 -0.89 12.03 5.36
N MET A 5 -0.58 13.32 5.49
CA MET A 5 0.47 13.96 4.70
C MET A 5 1.57 14.44 5.63
N VAL A 6 2.81 14.01 5.37
CA VAL A 6 3.98 14.47 6.11
C VAL A 6 4.81 15.33 5.17
N LEU A 7 4.97 16.59 5.54
CA LEU A 7 5.69 17.58 4.77
C LEU A 7 7.17 17.65 5.20
N PRO A 8 8.10 18.00 4.30
CA PRO A 8 9.50 18.12 4.65
C PRO A 8 9.73 19.30 5.63
N PRO A 9 10.82 19.27 6.42
CA PRO A 9 11.20 20.42 7.24
C PRO A 9 11.38 21.68 6.37
N ASN A 10 11.03 22.84 6.90
CA ASN A 10 11.08 24.12 6.18
C ASN A 10 10.26 24.11 4.88
N PHE A 11 9.09 23.46 4.94
CA PHE A 11 8.17 23.38 3.80
C PHE A 11 7.83 24.77 3.25
N ASP A 12 7.89 24.90 1.93
CA ASP A 12 7.54 26.11 1.19
C ASP A 12 6.48 25.74 0.14
N ALA A 13 5.28 26.23 0.29
CA ALA A 13 4.16 25.92 -0.58
C ALA A 13 4.35 26.37 -2.05
N ASN A 14 5.34 27.22 -2.32
CA ASN A 14 5.69 27.69 -3.67
C ASN A 14 6.68 26.76 -4.38
N LYS A 15 7.18 25.75 -3.71
CA LYS A 15 8.11 24.76 -4.28
C LYS A 15 7.41 23.47 -4.61
N LYS A 16 7.93 22.72 -5.57
CA LYS A 16 7.48 21.36 -5.89
C LYS A 16 8.41 20.32 -5.27
N TYR A 17 7.79 19.32 -4.65
CA TYR A 17 8.50 18.25 -3.93
C TYR A 17 8.26 16.89 -4.57
N PRO A 18 9.30 16.05 -4.69
CA PRO A 18 9.11 14.64 -4.98
C PRO A 18 8.24 14.01 -3.90
N THR A 19 7.34 13.12 -4.28
CA THR A 19 6.33 12.60 -3.37
C THR A 19 6.33 11.09 -3.33
N LEU A 20 6.27 10.53 -2.13
CA LEU A 20 6.21 9.08 -1.91
C LEU A 20 4.83 8.68 -1.39
N LEU A 21 4.20 7.76 -2.10
CA LEU A 21 3.05 7.01 -1.59
C LEU A 21 3.57 5.93 -0.64
N TYR A 22 3.19 6.02 0.62
CA TYR A 22 3.49 5.01 1.63
C TYR A 22 2.39 3.96 1.67
N CYS A 23 2.74 2.73 1.35
CA CYS A 23 1.86 1.58 1.41
C CYS A 23 2.05 0.85 2.75
N GLN A 24 1.05 0.96 3.63
CA GLN A 24 1.09 0.34 4.96
C GLN A 24 0.99 -1.18 4.86
N GLY A 25 1.81 -1.87 5.65
CA GLY A 25 1.76 -3.32 5.83
C GLY A 25 0.58 -3.79 6.68
N GLY A 26 0.62 -5.03 7.07
CA GLY A 26 -0.45 -5.68 7.82
C GLY A 26 -0.99 -6.89 7.03
N PRO A 27 -2.14 -6.79 6.35
CA PRO A 27 -2.81 -5.58 5.85
C PRO A 27 -3.66 -4.81 6.87
N GLN A 28 -4.03 -5.39 8.00
CA GLN A 28 -4.90 -4.77 9.00
C GLN A 28 -4.07 -3.98 10.04
N SER A 29 -3.35 -2.95 9.57
CA SER A 29 -2.53 -2.09 10.41
C SER A 29 -2.71 -0.61 10.02
N GLN A 30 -3.33 0.15 10.91
CA GLN A 30 -3.67 1.56 10.69
C GLN A 30 -2.43 2.45 10.60
N VAL A 31 -2.48 3.44 9.71
CA VAL A 31 -1.54 4.57 9.72
C VAL A 31 -2.06 5.64 10.69
N SER A 32 -1.30 5.93 11.71
CA SER A 32 -1.61 6.91 12.75
C SER A 32 -0.37 7.74 13.10
N GLN A 33 -0.43 8.49 14.17
CA GLN A 33 0.72 9.19 14.74
C GLN A 33 1.63 8.22 15.52
N PHE A 34 2.16 7.21 14.83
CA PHE A 34 3.08 6.24 15.42
C PHE A 34 4.54 6.62 15.15
N PHE A 35 5.42 6.18 16.01
CA PHE A 35 6.86 6.24 15.81
C PHE A 35 7.41 4.84 15.47
N SER A 36 8.24 4.76 14.44
CA SER A 36 8.95 3.54 14.07
C SER A 36 10.38 3.87 13.66
N TYR A 37 11.35 3.14 14.18
CA TYR A 37 12.74 3.25 13.72
C TYR A 37 12.91 2.70 12.29
N ARG A 38 12.14 1.68 11.93
CA ARG A 38 12.26 1.00 10.63
C ARG A 38 11.48 1.72 9.52
N TRP A 39 10.25 2.11 9.80
CA TRP A 39 9.36 2.80 8.84
C TRP A 39 9.01 4.18 9.39
N ASN A 40 9.99 5.06 9.34
CA ASN A 40 9.88 6.41 9.89
C ASN A 40 9.52 7.41 8.80
N LEU A 41 8.24 7.78 8.75
CA LEU A 41 7.72 8.73 7.73
C LEU A 41 8.35 10.11 7.89
N MET A 42 8.67 10.52 9.12
CA MET A 42 9.33 11.81 9.38
C MET A 42 10.75 11.83 8.84
N LEU A 43 11.49 10.71 8.95
CA LEU A 43 12.82 10.58 8.37
C LEU A 43 12.77 10.63 6.85
N MET A 44 11.79 9.97 6.21
CA MET A 44 11.59 10.07 4.77
C MET A 44 11.30 11.51 4.35
N ALA A 45 10.41 12.20 5.07
CA ALA A 45 10.08 13.59 4.79
C ALA A 45 11.27 14.53 5.01
N SER A 46 12.14 14.26 6.00
CA SER A 46 13.34 15.06 6.25
C SER A 46 14.35 15.04 5.10
N GLN A 47 14.26 14.06 4.21
CA GLN A 47 15.06 13.98 2.98
C GLN A 47 14.48 14.81 1.82
N GLY A 48 13.44 15.62 2.09
CA GLY A 48 12.84 16.52 1.10
C GLY A 48 11.66 15.92 0.32
N TYR A 49 11.08 14.82 0.79
CA TYR A 49 9.87 14.23 0.20
C TYR A 49 8.61 14.71 0.89
N VAL A 50 7.53 14.84 0.13
CA VAL A 50 6.18 14.79 0.69
C VAL A 50 5.78 13.32 0.79
N ILE A 51 5.26 12.91 1.95
CA ILE A 51 4.78 11.54 2.16
C ILE A 51 3.26 11.54 2.19
N VAL A 52 2.65 10.70 1.36
CA VAL A 52 1.20 10.45 1.30
C VAL A 52 0.95 9.07 1.89
N ALA A 53 0.29 8.99 3.04
CA ALA A 53 0.06 7.75 3.78
C ALA A 53 -1.43 7.53 4.01
N PRO A 54 -2.13 6.88 3.08
CA PRO A 54 -3.58 6.69 3.16
C PRO A 54 -3.97 5.54 4.08
N ASN A 55 -5.08 5.71 4.78
CA ASN A 55 -5.80 4.65 5.48
C ASN A 55 -6.81 4.01 4.52
N ARG A 56 -6.32 3.16 3.62
CA ARG A 56 -7.10 2.44 2.62
C ARG A 56 -8.04 1.41 3.25
N ARG A 57 -8.98 0.87 2.49
CA ARG A 57 -9.83 -0.24 2.94
C ARG A 57 -9.01 -1.43 3.45
N GLY A 58 -9.52 -2.10 4.48
CA GLY A 58 -8.84 -3.18 5.20
C GLY A 58 -8.11 -2.74 6.47
N LEU A 59 -7.97 -1.42 6.74
CA LEU A 59 -7.35 -0.92 7.95
C LEU A 59 -8.39 -0.76 9.07
N PRO A 60 -8.05 -1.10 10.34
CA PRO A 60 -8.98 -0.93 11.47
C PRO A 60 -9.20 0.55 11.81
N GLY A 61 -10.23 0.82 12.61
CA GLY A 61 -10.53 2.16 13.11
C GLY A 61 -11.55 2.97 12.28
N PHE A 62 -12.03 2.40 11.16
CA PHE A 62 -12.99 3.06 10.25
C PHE A 62 -14.31 2.27 10.09
N GLY A 63 -14.60 1.38 11.03
CA GLY A 63 -15.77 0.49 11.01
C GLY A 63 -15.46 -0.90 10.46
N GLN A 64 -16.34 -1.86 10.79
CA GLN A 64 -16.14 -3.27 10.45
C GLN A 64 -16.17 -3.49 8.94
N GLU A 65 -17.13 -2.89 8.24
CA GLU A 65 -17.25 -2.99 6.78
C GLU A 65 -15.97 -2.53 6.07
N TRP A 66 -15.37 -1.42 6.54
CA TRP A 66 -14.11 -0.92 6.00
C TRP A 66 -12.95 -1.91 6.21
N ASN A 67 -12.90 -2.51 7.40
CA ASN A 67 -11.86 -3.47 7.74
C ASN A 67 -12.00 -4.78 6.95
N ASP A 68 -13.23 -5.29 6.79
CA ASP A 68 -13.50 -6.56 6.11
C ASP A 68 -13.36 -6.47 4.58
N ALA A 69 -13.44 -5.27 4.01
CA ALA A 69 -13.41 -5.04 2.57
C ALA A 69 -12.13 -5.53 1.87
N ILE A 70 -11.08 -5.85 2.62
CA ILE A 70 -9.82 -6.39 2.06
C ILE A 70 -9.82 -7.91 1.93
N SER A 71 -10.63 -8.61 2.73
CA SER A 71 -10.69 -10.09 2.68
C SER A 71 -11.07 -10.56 1.28
N LYS A 72 -10.25 -11.44 0.71
CA LYS A 72 -10.37 -11.98 -0.66
C LYS A 72 -10.26 -10.95 -1.80
N ASP A 73 -9.87 -9.71 -1.48
CA ASP A 73 -9.73 -8.62 -2.47
C ASP A 73 -8.45 -7.78 -2.26
N TRP A 74 -7.36 -8.43 -1.93
CA TRP A 74 -6.08 -7.78 -1.62
C TRP A 74 -5.58 -6.85 -2.71
N GLY A 75 -5.74 -7.26 -3.97
CA GLY A 75 -5.30 -6.53 -5.17
C GLY A 75 -6.36 -5.62 -5.80
N GLY A 76 -7.56 -5.56 -5.24
CA GLY A 76 -8.69 -4.79 -5.79
C GLY A 76 -8.87 -3.43 -5.14
N GLN A 77 -9.86 -3.31 -4.27
CA GLN A 77 -10.25 -2.04 -3.65
C GLN A 77 -9.10 -1.32 -2.91
N PRO A 78 -8.24 -2.01 -2.13
CA PRO A 78 -7.12 -1.33 -1.46
C PRO A 78 -6.13 -0.70 -2.43
N ILE A 79 -5.87 -1.31 -3.58
CA ILE A 79 -4.99 -0.76 -4.62
C ILE A 79 -5.65 0.45 -5.29
N SER A 80 -6.95 0.38 -5.56
CA SER A 80 -7.72 1.53 -6.06
C SER A 80 -7.70 2.71 -5.09
N ASP A 81 -7.74 2.45 -3.78
CA ASP A 81 -7.64 3.49 -2.75
C ASP A 81 -6.26 4.17 -2.77
N TYR A 82 -5.17 3.42 -2.95
CA TYR A 82 -3.83 3.97 -3.11
C TYR A 82 -3.71 4.87 -4.35
N LEU A 83 -4.25 4.43 -5.49
CA LEU A 83 -4.27 5.24 -6.71
C LEU A 83 -5.10 6.52 -6.52
N SER A 84 -6.27 6.43 -5.90
CA SER A 84 -7.11 7.59 -5.61
C SER A 84 -6.43 8.59 -4.68
N ALA A 85 -5.68 8.10 -3.68
CA ALA A 85 -4.97 8.95 -2.74
C ALA A 85 -3.82 9.72 -3.42
N ILE A 86 -3.04 9.05 -4.27
CA ILE A 86 -1.94 9.73 -4.97
C ILE A 86 -2.47 10.69 -6.04
N ASP A 87 -3.54 10.33 -6.75
CA ASP A 87 -4.18 11.23 -7.72
C ASP A 87 -4.65 12.51 -7.04
N ALA A 88 -5.37 12.41 -5.91
CA ALA A 88 -5.78 13.57 -5.13
C ALA A 88 -4.60 14.41 -4.63
N ALA A 89 -3.49 13.77 -4.25
CA ALA A 89 -2.28 14.48 -3.84
C ALA A 89 -1.65 15.27 -4.99
N THR A 90 -1.72 14.79 -6.24
CA THR A 90 -1.15 15.48 -7.41
C THR A 90 -1.88 16.80 -7.76
N GLU A 91 -3.09 17.01 -7.25
CA GLU A 91 -3.81 18.28 -7.39
C GLU A 91 -3.25 19.41 -6.50
N LEU A 92 -2.39 19.05 -5.54
CA LEU A 92 -1.78 20.03 -4.66
C LEU A 92 -0.59 20.72 -5.36
N PRO A 93 -0.48 22.06 -5.31
CA PRO A 93 0.48 22.80 -6.12
C PRO A 93 1.94 22.48 -5.80
N TYR A 94 2.22 21.99 -4.61
CA TYR A 94 3.56 21.64 -4.14
C TYR A 94 3.94 20.17 -4.39
N VAL A 95 3.05 19.33 -4.93
CA VAL A 95 3.36 17.96 -5.34
C VAL A 95 3.91 17.97 -6.76
N ASP A 96 5.10 17.36 -6.94
CA ASP A 96 5.67 17.16 -8.26
C ASP A 96 5.17 15.84 -8.85
N LYS A 97 4.18 15.91 -9.72
CA LYS A 97 3.57 14.75 -10.39
C LYS A 97 4.53 13.96 -11.29
N ASP A 98 5.64 14.55 -11.69
CA ASP A 98 6.64 13.90 -12.51
C ASP A 98 7.72 13.17 -11.67
N ARG A 99 7.66 13.30 -10.34
CA ARG A 99 8.58 12.67 -9.38
C ARG A 99 7.83 11.95 -8.27
N LEU A 100 6.93 11.02 -8.65
CA LEU A 100 6.20 10.18 -7.70
C LEU A 100 6.90 8.83 -7.53
N GLY A 101 6.91 8.31 -6.31
CA GLY A 101 7.37 6.98 -5.97
C GLY A 101 6.38 6.26 -5.06
N ALA A 102 6.45 4.94 -5.01
CA ALA A 102 5.69 4.12 -4.06
C ALA A 102 6.65 3.27 -3.22
N VAL A 103 6.41 3.23 -1.91
CA VAL A 103 7.24 2.48 -0.95
C VAL A 103 6.38 1.73 0.05
N GLY A 104 6.75 0.49 0.37
CA GLY A 104 6.03 -0.29 1.36
C GLY A 104 6.71 -1.61 1.70
N ALA A 105 6.29 -2.19 2.84
CA ALA A 105 6.81 -3.47 3.32
C ALA A 105 5.71 -4.46 3.63
N SER A 106 6.03 -5.78 3.55
CA SER A 106 5.08 -6.86 3.82
C SER A 106 3.88 -6.75 2.88
N TYR A 107 2.65 -6.66 3.36
CA TYR A 107 1.50 -6.33 2.52
C TYR A 107 1.70 -4.99 1.77
N GLY A 108 2.39 -4.01 2.35
CA GLY A 108 2.77 -2.77 1.66
C GLY A 108 3.71 -3.02 0.49
N GLY A 109 4.66 -3.95 0.62
CA GLY A 109 5.53 -4.41 -0.46
C GLY A 109 4.75 -5.14 -1.57
N TYR A 110 3.79 -5.97 -1.19
CA TYR A 110 2.79 -6.56 -2.09
C TYR A 110 2.04 -5.48 -2.87
N SER A 111 1.54 -4.46 -2.16
CA SER A 111 0.83 -3.34 -2.78
C SER A 111 1.70 -2.60 -3.80
N VAL A 112 2.99 -2.43 -3.50
CA VAL A 112 3.95 -1.82 -4.43
C VAL A 112 4.11 -2.66 -5.70
N TYR A 113 4.17 -3.99 -5.59
CA TYR A 113 4.19 -4.87 -6.77
C TYR A 113 2.91 -4.77 -7.60
N MET A 114 1.74 -4.77 -6.95
CA MET A 114 0.45 -4.58 -7.65
C MET A 114 0.41 -3.22 -8.36
N LEU A 115 0.81 -2.15 -7.67
CA LEU A 115 0.88 -0.81 -8.24
C LEU A 115 1.81 -0.74 -9.45
N ALA A 116 2.94 -1.43 -9.43
CA ALA A 116 3.87 -1.48 -10.57
C ALA A 116 3.22 -2.02 -11.85
N GLY A 117 2.22 -2.93 -11.71
CA GLY A 117 1.45 -3.45 -12.85
C GLY A 117 0.32 -2.53 -13.33
N VAL A 118 -0.25 -1.68 -12.45
CA VAL A 118 -1.50 -0.96 -12.77
C VAL A 118 -1.41 0.57 -12.67
N HIS A 119 -0.22 1.12 -12.41
CA HIS A 119 -0.04 2.56 -12.10
C HIS A 119 -0.24 3.53 -13.26
N GLN A 120 -0.34 3.04 -14.50
CA GLN A 120 -0.58 3.90 -15.68
C GLN A 120 0.38 5.11 -15.77
N ASN A 121 1.67 4.86 -15.65
CA ASN A 121 2.76 5.86 -15.68
C ASN A 121 2.77 6.92 -14.56
N ARG A 122 2.02 6.73 -13.46
CA ARG A 122 2.03 7.66 -12.33
C ARG A 122 3.39 7.71 -11.63
N PHE A 123 3.95 6.54 -11.32
CA PHE A 123 5.17 6.43 -10.52
C PHE A 123 6.43 6.27 -11.38
N LYS A 124 7.53 6.83 -10.90
CA LYS A 124 8.87 6.72 -11.50
C LYS A 124 9.76 5.72 -10.76
N THR A 125 9.41 5.38 -9.53
CA THR A 125 10.20 4.45 -8.71
C THR A 125 9.32 3.65 -7.75
N PHE A 126 9.78 2.43 -7.46
CA PHE A 126 9.09 1.50 -6.56
C PHE A 126 10.12 0.90 -5.59
N VAL A 127 9.79 0.90 -4.31
CA VAL A 127 10.59 0.26 -3.27
C VAL A 127 9.70 -0.74 -2.51
N ALA A 128 9.81 -2.01 -2.88
CA ALA A 128 9.08 -3.11 -2.25
C ALA A 128 10.01 -3.87 -1.30
N HIS A 129 9.70 -3.87 -0.01
CA HIS A 129 10.46 -4.59 1.01
C HIS A 129 9.65 -5.80 1.50
N CYS A 130 10.22 -7.01 1.42
CA CYS A 130 9.58 -8.26 1.86
C CYS A 130 8.13 -8.41 1.35
N GLY A 131 7.85 -7.98 0.13
CA GLY A 131 6.52 -8.04 -0.48
C GLY A 131 6.17 -9.45 -0.95
N LEU A 132 4.90 -9.81 -0.82
CA LEU A 132 4.37 -11.05 -1.36
C LEU A 132 4.17 -10.88 -2.87
N PHE A 133 4.77 -11.74 -3.66
CA PHE A 133 4.71 -11.63 -5.13
C PHE A 133 3.90 -12.76 -5.77
N ASN A 134 4.04 -13.98 -5.23
CA ASN A 134 3.27 -15.15 -5.63
C ASN A 134 2.54 -15.69 -4.39
N LEU A 135 1.22 -15.57 -4.35
CA LEU A 135 0.43 -16.00 -3.19
C LEU A 135 0.40 -17.51 -2.99
N GLU A 136 0.55 -18.31 -4.05
CA GLU A 136 0.64 -19.77 -3.94
C GLU A 136 1.92 -20.17 -3.18
N SER A 137 3.08 -19.58 -3.57
CA SER A 137 4.35 -19.79 -2.88
C SER A 137 4.29 -19.30 -1.44
N TRP A 138 3.68 -18.11 -1.21
CA TRP A 138 3.51 -17.57 0.13
C TRP A 138 2.67 -18.51 1.01
N TYR A 139 1.53 -19.00 0.51
CA TYR A 139 0.70 -19.95 1.26
C TYR A 139 1.48 -21.22 1.64
N GLY A 140 2.31 -21.74 0.74
CA GLY A 140 3.13 -22.93 0.99
C GLY A 140 4.30 -22.71 1.96
N MET A 141 4.63 -21.46 2.31
CA MET A 141 5.79 -21.11 3.12
C MET A 141 5.44 -20.43 4.47
N THR A 142 4.22 -19.87 4.58
CA THR A 142 3.82 -19.17 5.81
C THR A 142 3.46 -20.14 6.93
N GLU A 143 3.81 -19.80 8.16
CA GLU A 143 3.31 -20.47 9.38
C GLU A 143 1.92 -19.94 9.80
N GLU A 144 1.47 -18.82 9.24
CA GLU A 144 0.21 -18.14 9.59
C GLU A 144 -0.97 -18.60 8.72
N LEU A 145 -1.19 -19.91 8.61
CA LEU A 145 -2.23 -20.46 7.72
C LEU A 145 -3.65 -19.98 8.07
N PHE A 146 -3.94 -19.73 9.34
CA PHE A 146 -5.23 -19.19 9.77
C PHE A 146 -5.49 -17.81 9.14
N PHE A 147 -4.46 -16.98 9.06
CA PHE A 147 -4.51 -15.68 8.41
C PHE A 147 -4.74 -15.80 6.90
N ALA A 148 -4.00 -16.71 6.25
CA ALA A 148 -4.17 -16.99 4.84
C ALA A 148 -5.58 -17.51 4.53
N HIS A 149 -6.15 -18.39 5.39
CA HIS A 149 -7.51 -18.88 5.23
C HIS A 149 -8.55 -17.76 5.31
N TRP A 150 -8.37 -16.83 6.22
CA TRP A 150 -9.26 -15.68 6.36
C TRP A 150 -9.15 -14.73 5.16
N ASP A 151 -7.94 -14.32 4.83
CA ASP A 151 -7.70 -13.23 3.88
C ASP A 151 -7.73 -13.64 2.41
N VAL A 152 -7.37 -14.89 2.07
CA VAL A 152 -7.40 -15.38 0.69
C VAL A 152 -8.30 -16.62 0.50
N GLY A 153 -9.09 -16.96 1.51
CA GLY A 153 -10.16 -17.95 1.42
C GLY A 153 -9.74 -19.40 1.67
N GLY A 154 -8.46 -19.70 1.90
CA GLY A 154 -7.97 -21.04 2.16
C GLY A 154 -6.88 -21.50 1.20
N PRO A 155 -6.64 -22.83 1.08
CA PRO A 155 -5.53 -23.34 0.29
C PRO A 155 -5.71 -23.08 -1.22
N TYR A 156 -4.59 -22.81 -1.91
CA TYR A 156 -4.59 -22.51 -3.35
C TYR A 156 -4.97 -23.69 -4.23
N TRP A 157 -4.84 -24.92 -3.73
CA TRP A 157 -5.25 -26.13 -4.46
C TRP A 157 -6.75 -26.42 -4.38
N ASP A 158 -7.50 -25.73 -3.54
CA ASP A 158 -8.96 -25.77 -3.53
C ASP A 158 -9.48 -25.03 -4.78
N PRO A 159 -10.27 -25.70 -5.65
CA PRO A 159 -10.83 -25.07 -6.84
C PRO A 159 -11.61 -23.79 -6.56
N ALA A 160 -12.25 -23.67 -5.39
CA ALA A 160 -13.00 -22.48 -4.98
C ALA A 160 -12.12 -21.24 -4.80
N ASN A 161 -10.83 -21.42 -4.50
CA ASN A 161 -9.91 -20.33 -4.24
C ASN A 161 -9.04 -19.94 -5.45
N LYS A 162 -9.07 -20.72 -6.52
CA LYS A 162 -8.21 -20.56 -7.68
C LYS A 162 -8.26 -19.16 -8.29
N GLU A 163 -9.44 -18.59 -8.42
CA GLU A 163 -9.65 -17.25 -8.97
C GLU A 163 -9.10 -16.17 -8.04
N ILE A 164 -9.26 -16.34 -6.71
CA ILE A 164 -8.74 -15.40 -5.71
C ILE A 164 -7.22 -15.32 -5.79
N TYR A 165 -6.54 -16.48 -5.86
CA TYR A 165 -5.08 -16.53 -6.01
C TYR A 165 -4.62 -15.93 -7.33
N ALA A 166 -5.31 -16.23 -8.43
CA ALA A 166 -4.97 -15.68 -9.75
C ALA A 166 -5.12 -14.15 -9.78
N LYS A 167 -6.24 -13.62 -9.28
CA LYS A 167 -6.54 -12.18 -9.27
C LYS A 167 -5.61 -11.38 -8.37
N ASN A 168 -5.21 -11.95 -7.23
CA ASN A 168 -4.48 -11.22 -6.20
C ASN A 168 -2.96 -11.51 -6.20
N SER A 169 -2.42 -12.26 -7.16
CA SER A 169 -0.97 -12.51 -7.26
C SER A 169 -0.31 -11.53 -8.22
N PRO A 170 0.60 -10.64 -7.75
CA PRO A 170 1.22 -9.60 -8.59
C PRO A 170 1.97 -10.10 -9.83
N HIS A 171 2.39 -11.36 -9.85
CA HIS A 171 3.14 -11.95 -10.97
C HIS A 171 2.26 -12.41 -12.15
N ARG A 172 0.94 -12.27 -12.05
CA ARG A 172 -0.03 -12.73 -13.06
C ARG A 172 -0.66 -11.61 -13.86
#